data_5bbdd3e57c5c13790ae6f945c10b255e
#
_entry.id   5bbdd3e57c5c13790ae6f945c10b255e
#
_cell.length_a   1.000
_cell.length_b   1.000
_cell.length_c   1.000
_cell.angle_alpha   90.00
_cell.angle_beta   90.00
_cell.angle_gamma   90.00
#
_symmetry.space_group_name_H-M   'P 1'
#
loop_
_entity.id
_entity.type
_entity.pdbx_description
1 polymer ?
#
loop_
_entity_poly.entity_id
_entity_poly.type
_entity_poly.pdbx_seq_one_letter_code
_entity_poly.pdbx_strand_id
1 'polypeptide(L)'
;MKDSDLPRGAVPAMESPPRAETPLMSSAVMAGFPSPAEQYVERPLDLNELLVARPAATYFVRAQGDSMVGAGVQDGDLLVVDRSLEPEDGSMVIACVDGEFTVKTYRRDRRGVRLEAANPAYPPIRFAGEMELRVFGVVTAVVHRLVRPERGSQVPGRKSQVGPVA
;
A
#
# COMPACT_ATOMS: atom_id res chain seq x y z
N MET A 1 20.23 5.53 4.27
CA MET A 1 18.91 6.16 4.38
C MET A 1 18.61 6.30 5.86
N LYS A 2 18.30 7.50 6.34
CA LYS A 2 18.02 7.72 7.76
C LYS A 2 16.60 7.28 8.08
N ASP A 3 16.34 6.70 9.26
CA ASP A 3 14.99 6.28 9.68
C ASP A 3 13.94 7.41 9.62
N SER A 4 14.39 8.66 9.67
CA SER A 4 13.55 9.86 9.52
C SER A 4 12.94 10.03 8.12
N ASP A 5 13.44 9.29 7.12
CA ASP A 5 13.00 9.37 5.73
C ASP A 5 11.88 8.38 5.38
N LEU A 6 11.44 7.58 6.34
CA LEU A 6 10.39 6.57 6.17
C LEU A 6 9.10 6.98 6.88
N PRO A 7 7.93 6.72 6.30
CA PRO A 7 6.66 6.79 7.02
C PRO A 7 6.70 5.88 8.25
N ARG A 8 6.06 6.32 9.33
CA ARG A 8 6.03 5.54 10.58
C ARG A 8 5.46 4.14 10.33
N GLY A 9 6.23 3.11 10.69
CA GLY A 9 5.84 1.71 10.52
C GLY A 9 5.92 1.20 9.08
N ALA A 10 6.59 1.91 8.17
CA ALA A 10 6.93 1.37 6.85
C ALA A 10 7.91 0.22 6.99
N VAL A 11 7.62 -0.90 6.34
CA VAL A 11 8.47 -2.10 6.32
C VAL A 11 8.83 -2.41 4.88
N PRO A 12 10.14 -2.60 4.55
CA PRO A 12 10.55 -3.01 3.22
C PRO A 12 10.06 -4.43 2.92
N ALA A 13 9.76 -4.69 1.64
CA ALA A 13 9.49 -6.04 1.18
C ALA A 13 10.77 -6.90 1.23
N MET A 14 10.60 -8.20 1.42
CA MET A 14 11.72 -9.13 1.31
C MET A 14 12.15 -9.25 -0.16
N GLU A 15 13.44 -9.25 -0.42
CA GLU A 15 13.98 -9.44 -1.78
C GLU A 15 13.70 -10.84 -2.34
N SER A 16 13.68 -11.85 -1.48
CA SER A 16 13.41 -13.24 -1.86
C SER A 16 12.48 -13.90 -0.84
N PRO A 17 11.18 -13.59 -0.86
CA PRO A 17 10.21 -14.22 0.03
C PRO A 17 10.05 -15.71 -0.36
N PRO A 18 9.73 -16.60 0.60
CA PRO A 18 9.34 -17.96 0.27
C PRO A 18 8.08 -17.94 -0.61
N ARG A 19 8.05 -18.75 -1.65
CA ARG A 19 6.87 -18.89 -2.51
C ARG A 19 5.70 -19.45 -1.73
N ALA A 20 4.54 -18.83 -1.90
CA ALA A 20 3.28 -19.25 -1.31
C ALA A 20 2.24 -19.39 -2.42
N GLU A 21 2.39 -20.45 -3.22
CA GLU A 21 1.49 -20.74 -4.32
C GLU A 21 0.13 -21.21 -3.79
N THR A 22 -0.92 -20.48 -4.12
CA THR A 22 -2.30 -20.84 -3.78
C THR A 22 -3.11 -21.04 -5.06
N PRO A 23 -4.04 -22.01 -5.11
CA PRO A 23 -4.90 -22.19 -6.27
C PRO A 23 -5.71 -20.94 -6.54
N LEU A 24 -5.65 -20.44 -7.78
CA LEU A 24 -6.55 -19.39 -8.26
C LEU A 24 -7.66 -20.06 -9.06
N MET A 25 -8.90 -19.76 -8.71
CA MET A 25 -10.06 -20.26 -9.46
C MET A 25 -10.23 -19.43 -10.74
N SER A 26 -10.41 -20.08 -11.88
CA SER A 26 -10.57 -19.41 -13.18
C SER A 26 -11.92 -18.72 -13.33
N SER A 27 -12.94 -19.20 -12.61
CA SER A 27 -14.28 -18.62 -12.66
C SER A 27 -14.35 -17.36 -11.80
N ALA A 28 -14.72 -16.24 -12.41
CA ALA A 28 -15.06 -15.02 -11.67
C ALA A 28 -16.32 -15.27 -10.83
N VAL A 29 -16.27 -14.90 -9.55
CA VAL A 29 -17.45 -14.86 -8.70
C VAL A 29 -18.21 -13.57 -8.99
N MET A 30 -19.46 -13.73 -9.45
CA MET A 30 -20.32 -12.58 -9.75
C MET A 30 -20.73 -11.88 -8.45
N ALA A 31 -20.46 -10.60 -8.34
CA ALA A 31 -20.89 -9.78 -7.21
C ALA A 31 -22.37 -9.36 -7.27
N GLY A 32 -23.09 -9.79 -8.32
CA GLY A 32 -24.51 -9.57 -8.53
C GLY A 32 -25.31 -10.89 -8.45
N PHE A 33 -25.96 -11.26 -9.56
CA PHE A 33 -26.71 -12.51 -9.61
C PHE A 33 -25.80 -13.74 -9.64
N PRO A 34 -26.22 -14.86 -8.99
CA PRO A 34 -25.47 -16.11 -9.04
C PRO A 34 -25.30 -16.59 -10.48
N SER A 35 -24.12 -17.09 -10.82
CA SER A 35 -23.83 -17.78 -12.07
C SER A 35 -23.42 -19.22 -11.78
N PRO A 36 -23.72 -20.22 -12.67
CA PRO A 36 -23.21 -21.57 -12.51
C PRO A 36 -21.68 -21.56 -12.41
N ALA A 37 -21.15 -22.15 -11.35
CA ALA A 37 -19.73 -22.24 -11.14
C ALA A 37 -19.16 -23.42 -11.95
N GLU A 38 -18.49 -23.13 -13.06
CA GLU A 38 -17.55 -24.08 -13.65
C GLU A 38 -16.22 -23.92 -12.91
N GLN A 39 -15.85 -24.97 -12.17
CA GLN A 39 -14.64 -24.96 -11.33
C GLN A 39 -13.43 -25.41 -12.17
N TYR A 40 -12.74 -24.47 -12.78
CA TYR A 40 -11.42 -24.72 -13.33
C TYR A 40 -10.38 -24.00 -12.44
N VAL A 41 -9.32 -24.69 -12.08
CA VAL A 41 -8.17 -24.10 -11.39
C VAL A 41 -7.23 -23.55 -12.46
N GLU A 42 -6.97 -22.25 -12.41
CA GLU A 42 -5.93 -21.63 -13.21
C GLU A 42 -4.55 -21.92 -12.59
N ARG A 43 -3.55 -21.23 -13.11
CA ARG A 43 -2.20 -21.24 -12.57
C ARG A 43 -2.19 -20.91 -11.07
N PRO A 44 -1.35 -21.59 -10.26
CA PRO A 44 -1.14 -21.16 -8.87
C PRO A 44 -0.78 -19.68 -8.80
N LEU A 45 -1.39 -18.95 -7.87
CA LEU A 45 -1.14 -17.54 -7.64
C LEU A 45 -0.16 -17.37 -6.46
N ASP A 46 0.94 -16.66 -6.68
CA ASP A 46 1.77 -16.13 -5.61
C ASP A 46 1.47 -14.64 -5.42
N LEU A 47 0.95 -14.26 -4.26
CA LEU A 47 0.63 -12.86 -3.95
C LEU A 47 1.88 -11.98 -3.88
N ASN A 48 3.05 -12.54 -3.59
CA ASN A 48 4.28 -11.75 -3.64
C ASN A 48 4.60 -11.33 -5.08
N GLU A 49 4.47 -12.24 -6.05
CA GLU A 49 4.68 -11.91 -7.47
C GLU A 49 3.63 -10.91 -7.97
N LEU A 50 2.37 -11.04 -7.52
CA LEU A 50 1.29 -10.15 -7.94
C LEU A 50 1.46 -8.73 -7.40
N LEU A 51 1.83 -8.58 -6.13
CA LEU A 51 1.79 -7.29 -5.42
C LEU A 51 3.16 -6.61 -5.35
N VAL A 52 4.26 -7.36 -5.48
CA VAL A 52 5.62 -6.87 -5.25
C VAL A 52 6.45 -7.03 -6.52
N ALA A 53 6.22 -6.15 -7.49
CA ALA A 53 6.94 -6.20 -8.78
C ALA A 53 8.44 -5.88 -8.65
N ARG A 54 8.81 -5.04 -7.67
CA ARG A 54 10.19 -4.59 -7.43
C ARG A 54 10.50 -4.65 -5.93
N PRO A 55 10.90 -5.81 -5.39
CA PRO A 55 11.09 -6.01 -3.95
C PRO A 55 12.02 -4.98 -3.30
N ALA A 56 13.14 -4.65 -3.95
CA ALA A 56 14.12 -3.69 -3.44
C ALA A 56 13.58 -2.24 -3.29
N ALA A 57 12.51 -1.91 -4.03
CA ALA A 57 11.87 -0.59 -3.99
C ALA A 57 10.51 -0.60 -3.31
N THR A 58 9.98 -1.77 -2.93
CA THR A 58 8.64 -1.92 -2.39
C THR A 58 8.63 -1.85 -0.86
N TYR A 59 7.70 -1.07 -0.34
CA TYR A 59 7.44 -0.92 1.09
C TYR A 59 5.98 -1.19 1.40
N PHE A 60 5.73 -1.72 2.58
CA PHE A 60 4.39 -1.86 3.14
C PHE A 60 4.15 -0.78 4.18
N VAL A 61 3.07 -0.04 4.04
CA VAL A 61 2.69 1.05 4.93
C VAL A 61 1.25 0.87 5.37
N ARG A 62 0.96 1.07 6.65
CA ARG A 62 -0.41 1.01 7.15
C ARG A 62 -1.08 2.36 7.00
N ALA A 63 -2.25 2.39 6.35
CA ALA A 63 -3.08 3.58 6.28
C ALA A 63 -3.67 3.92 7.66
N GLN A 64 -3.79 5.21 7.93
CA GLN A 64 -4.46 5.73 9.13
C GLN A 64 -5.37 6.89 8.74
N GLY A 65 -6.57 6.87 9.28
CA GLY A 65 -7.59 7.89 9.02
C GLY A 65 -8.46 7.58 7.80
N ASP A 66 -9.28 8.54 7.42
CA ASP A 66 -10.38 8.37 6.46
C ASP A 66 -10.28 9.28 5.22
N SER A 67 -9.16 9.97 5.04
CA SER A 67 -9.01 10.96 3.95
C SER A 67 -9.08 10.35 2.54
N MET A 68 -8.94 9.03 2.40
CA MET A 68 -8.92 8.32 1.13
C MET A 68 -10.03 7.26 0.99
N VAL A 69 -11.09 7.33 1.82
CA VAL A 69 -12.19 6.35 1.81
C VAL A 69 -12.94 6.31 0.48
N GLY A 70 -13.09 7.45 -0.20
CA GLY A 70 -13.71 7.53 -1.52
C GLY A 70 -12.86 6.89 -2.64
N ALA A 71 -11.59 6.59 -2.38
CA ALA A 71 -10.70 5.84 -3.26
C ALA A 71 -10.50 4.39 -2.79
N GLY A 72 -11.33 3.90 -1.86
CA GLY A 72 -11.31 2.52 -1.38
C GLY A 72 -10.23 2.22 -0.34
N VAL A 73 -9.59 3.22 0.26
CA VAL A 73 -8.63 3.04 1.35
C VAL A 73 -9.32 3.32 2.68
N GLN A 74 -9.28 2.35 3.58
CA GLN A 74 -9.87 2.46 4.92
C GLN A 74 -8.77 2.52 5.99
N ASP A 75 -9.16 3.00 7.17
CA ASP A 75 -8.28 2.99 8.33
C ASP A 75 -7.79 1.57 8.65
N GLY A 76 -6.48 1.40 8.78
CA GLY A 76 -5.84 0.12 9.04
C GLY A 76 -5.49 -0.71 7.82
N ASP A 77 -5.86 -0.31 6.59
CA ASP A 77 -5.46 -0.99 5.36
C ASP A 77 -3.94 -1.04 5.19
N LEU A 78 -3.47 -2.09 4.51
CA LEU A 78 -2.07 -2.21 4.13
C LEU A 78 -1.88 -1.69 2.71
N LEU A 79 -1.05 -0.68 2.56
CA LEU A 79 -0.66 -0.10 1.27
C LEU A 79 0.63 -0.74 0.80
N VAL A 80 0.65 -1.17 -0.46
CA VAL A 80 1.87 -1.60 -1.16
C VAL A 80 2.40 -0.38 -1.91
N VAL A 81 3.62 0.03 -1.63
CA VAL A 81 4.20 1.29 -2.12
C VAL A 81 5.49 1.02 -2.87
N ASP A 82 5.57 1.42 -4.11
CA ASP A 82 6.78 1.33 -4.93
C ASP A 82 7.46 2.71 -5.01
N ARG A 83 8.69 2.79 -4.53
CA ARG A 83 9.50 4.01 -4.51
C ARG A 83 10.21 4.29 -5.82
N SER A 84 10.30 3.33 -6.71
CA SER A 84 10.96 3.48 -8.01
C SER A 84 10.06 4.09 -9.07
N LEU A 85 8.76 4.18 -8.81
CA LEU A 85 7.80 4.78 -9.72
C LEU A 85 7.73 6.29 -9.54
N GLU A 86 7.72 6.99 -10.66
CA GLU A 86 7.38 8.42 -10.68
C GLU A 86 5.86 8.59 -10.67
N PRO A 87 5.33 9.54 -9.87
CA PRO A 87 3.88 9.78 -9.84
C PRO A 87 3.40 10.45 -11.12
N GLU A 88 2.31 9.93 -11.66
CA GLU A 88 1.54 10.54 -12.75
C GLU A 88 0.28 11.21 -12.21
N ASP A 89 -0.39 12.03 -13.02
CA ASP A 89 -1.68 12.62 -12.64
C ASP A 89 -2.70 11.53 -12.33
N GLY A 90 -3.28 11.55 -11.14
CA GLY A 90 -4.19 10.53 -10.64
C GLY A 90 -3.54 9.42 -9.82
N SER A 91 -2.22 9.34 -9.74
CA SER A 91 -1.54 8.36 -8.89
C SER A 91 -1.89 8.57 -7.42
N MET A 92 -2.17 7.48 -6.70
CA MET A 92 -2.19 7.50 -5.25
C MET A 92 -0.75 7.42 -4.75
N VAL A 93 -0.36 8.36 -3.88
CA VAL A 93 1.02 8.48 -3.41
C VAL A 93 1.08 8.54 -1.87
N ILE A 94 2.19 8.08 -1.34
CA ILE A 94 2.63 8.51 -0.01
C ILE A 94 3.52 9.74 -0.23
N ALA A 95 3.11 10.85 0.35
CA ALA A 95 3.84 12.12 0.25
C ALA A 95 4.28 12.59 1.64
N CYS A 96 5.42 13.24 1.70
CA CYS A 96 5.90 13.98 2.85
C CYS A 96 5.70 15.48 2.56
N VAL A 97 4.91 16.13 3.38
CA VAL A 97 4.61 17.56 3.30
C VAL A 97 5.08 18.20 4.59
N ASP A 98 6.05 19.11 4.52
CA ASP A 98 6.64 19.77 5.68
C ASP A 98 7.07 18.78 6.81
N GLY A 99 7.60 17.61 6.40
CA GLY A 99 8.06 16.58 7.32
C GLY A 99 7.00 15.57 7.77
N GLU A 100 5.72 15.76 7.41
CA GLU A 100 4.63 14.85 7.76
C GLU A 100 4.21 13.96 6.59
N PHE A 101 4.06 12.65 6.84
CA PHE A 101 3.63 11.69 5.82
C PHE A 101 2.10 11.63 5.72
N THR A 102 1.61 11.60 4.46
CA THR A 102 0.19 11.47 4.16
C THR A 102 -0.03 10.64 2.90
N VAL A 103 -1.18 9.97 2.80
CA VAL A 103 -1.63 9.32 1.57
C VAL A 103 -2.65 10.21 0.87
N LYS A 104 -2.42 10.51 -0.41
CA LYS A 104 -3.27 11.39 -1.22
C LYS A 104 -3.22 10.99 -2.69
N THR A 105 -4.15 11.51 -3.47
CA THR A 105 -4.09 11.49 -4.93
C THR A 105 -3.20 12.63 -5.41
N TYR A 106 -2.16 12.30 -6.15
CA TYR A 106 -1.30 13.26 -6.82
C TYR A 106 -2.00 13.83 -8.04
N ARG A 107 -2.06 15.15 -8.13
CA ARG A 107 -2.61 15.87 -9.28
C ARG A 107 -1.58 16.81 -9.84
N ARG A 108 -1.47 16.80 -11.17
CA ARG A 108 -0.57 17.67 -11.92
C ARG A 108 -1.31 18.29 -13.10
N ASP A 109 -1.39 19.61 -13.12
CA ASP A 109 -1.97 20.36 -14.22
C ASP A 109 -1.12 21.60 -14.55
N ARG A 110 -1.62 22.47 -15.44
CA ARG A 110 -0.92 23.70 -15.83
C ARG A 110 -0.70 24.68 -14.67
N ARG A 111 -1.41 24.55 -13.57
CA ARG A 111 -1.30 25.38 -12.37
C ARG A 111 -0.29 24.82 -11.36
N GLY A 112 0.28 23.65 -11.65
CA GLY A 112 1.25 22.99 -10.81
C GLY A 112 0.74 21.69 -10.17
N VAL A 113 1.41 21.28 -9.09
CA VAL A 113 1.12 20.05 -8.35
C VAL A 113 0.21 20.38 -7.15
N ARG A 114 -0.71 19.48 -6.86
CA ARG A 114 -1.51 19.46 -5.64
C ARG A 114 -1.76 18.02 -5.18
N LEU A 115 -2.06 17.85 -3.92
CA LEU A 115 -2.49 16.59 -3.35
C LEU A 115 -3.96 16.67 -2.97
N GLU A 116 -4.76 15.71 -3.43
CA GLU A 116 -6.20 15.64 -3.19
C GLU A 116 -6.56 14.46 -2.31
N ALA A 117 -7.41 14.70 -1.33
CA ALA A 117 -8.08 13.64 -0.60
C ALA A 117 -9.23 13.05 -1.42
N ALA A 118 -9.55 11.80 -1.22
CA ALA A 118 -10.77 11.17 -1.73
C ALA A 118 -11.87 11.16 -0.65
N ASN A 119 -11.98 12.28 0.07
CA ASN A 119 -13.00 12.55 1.07
C ASN A 119 -13.25 14.07 1.08
N PRO A 120 -14.48 14.52 0.80
CA PRO A 120 -14.82 15.96 0.72
C PRO A 120 -14.56 16.77 2.00
N ALA A 121 -14.44 16.09 3.16
CA ALA A 121 -14.11 16.74 4.42
C ALA A 121 -12.69 17.30 4.47
N TYR A 122 -11.82 16.90 3.53
CA TYR A 122 -10.42 17.30 3.49
C TYR A 122 -10.16 18.18 2.26
N PRO A 123 -9.73 19.42 2.44
CA PRO A 123 -9.39 20.29 1.31
C PRO A 123 -8.11 19.82 0.62
N PRO A 124 -7.94 20.14 -0.68
CA PRO A 124 -6.70 19.86 -1.39
C PRO A 124 -5.52 20.63 -0.79
N ILE A 125 -4.36 19.95 -0.69
CA ILE A 125 -3.09 20.57 -0.31
C ILE A 125 -2.47 21.15 -1.58
N ARG A 126 -2.32 22.46 -1.62
CA ARG A 126 -1.66 23.20 -2.71
C ARG A 126 -0.32 23.74 -2.20
N PHE A 127 0.70 23.58 -3.01
CA PHE A 127 2.05 24.00 -2.64
C PHE A 127 2.23 25.47 -3.03
N ALA A 128 2.56 26.31 -2.05
CA ALA A 128 2.82 27.74 -2.22
C ALA A 128 3.95 28.18 -1.26
N GLY A 129 4.77 29.11 -1.68
CA GLY A 129 5.87 29.63 -0.86
C GLY A 129 6.97 28.57 -0.66
N GLU A 130 7.40 28.42 0.60
CA GLU A 130 8.50 27.53 1.00
C GLU A 130 8.03 26.11 1.35
N MET A 131 6.75 25.76 1.12
CA MET A 131 6.21 24.44 1.43
C MET A 131 6.90 23.36 0.59
N GLU A 132 7.49 22.36 1.26
CA GLU A 132 8.23 21.28 0.61
C GLU A 132 7.34 20.05 0.39
N LEU A 133 7.28 19.59 -0.86
CA LEU A 133 6.70 18.31 -1.23
C LEU A 133 7.79 17.31 -1.60
N ARG A 134 7.80 16.18 -0.92
CA ARG A 134 8.58 15.00 -1.33
C ARG A 134 7.65 13.79 -1.48
N VAL A 135 7.60 13.21 -2.66
CA VAL A 135 6.88 11.94 -2.85
C VAL A 135 7.77 10.81 -2.36
N PHE A 136 7.27 10.02 -1.40
CA PHE A 136 7.96 8.83 -0.91
C PHE A 136 7.85 7.68 -1.89
N GLY A 137 6.67 7.47 -2.48
CA GLY A 137 6.42 6.44 -3.48
C GLY A 137 4.97 6.40 -3.93
N VAL A 138 4.72 5.60 -4.96
CA VAL A 138 3.40 5.39 -5.55
C VAL A 138 2.75 4.16 -4.91
N VAL A 139 1.50 4.28 -4.49
CA VAL A 139 0.71 3.14 -3.99
C VAL A 139 0.25 2.30 -5.18
N THR A 140 0.70 1.06 -5.24
CA THR A 140 0.40 0.13 -6.34
C THR A 140 -0.75 -0.82 -6.01
N ALA A 141 -0.99 -1.09 -4.73
CA ALA A 141 -2.11 -1.91 -4.28
C ALA A 141 -2.55 -1.54 -2.86
N VAL A 142 -3.79 -1.86 -2.56
CA VAL A 142 -4.39 -1.76 -1.22
C VAL A 142 -4.86 -3.14 -0.81
N VAL A 143 -4.45 -3.59 0.38
CA VAL A 143 -4.91 -4.85 0.95
C VAL A 143 -5.84 -4.55 2.11
N HIS A 144 -7.14 -4.75 1.88
CA HIS A 144 -8.19 -4.57 2.86
C HIS A 144 -8.55 -5.91 3.51
N ARG A 145 -8.58 -5.97 4.84
CA ARG A 145 -8.96 -7.16 5.59
C ARG A 145 -10.38 -7.04 6.12
N LEU A 146 -11.28 -7.87 5.61
CA LEU A 146 -12.69 -7.89 6.03
C LEU A 146 -12.89 -8.47 7.42
N VAL A 147 -12.04 -9.45 7.79
CA VAL A 147 -12.09 -10.09 9.12
C VAL A 147 -10.88 -9.64 9.92
N ARG A 148 -11.11 -9.05 11.10
CA ARG A 148 -10.02 -8.75 12.03
C ARG A 148 -9.45 -10.07 12.56
N PRO A 149 -8.11 -10.26 12.59
CA PRO A 149 -7.54 -11.42 13.27
C PRO A 149 -7.95 -11.36 14.74
N GLU A 150 -8.35 -12.49 15.30
CA GLU A 150 -8.56 -12.59 16.75
C GLU A 150 -7.27 -12.15 17.46
N ARG A 151 -7.42 -11.40 18.55
CA ARG A 151 -6.29 -10.99 19.38
C ARG A 151 -5.65 -12.27 19.95
N GLY A 152 -4.60 -12.78 19.33
CA GLY A 152 -3.92 -13.99 19.73
C GLY A 152 -3.31 -14.81 18.59
N SER A 153 -3.73 -14.65 17.35
CA SER A 153 -3.02 -15.27 16.23
C SER A 153 -1.76 -14.45 15.95
N GLN A 154 -0.71 -14.70 16.72
CA GLN A 154 0.63 -14.34 16.31
C GLN A 154 0.91 -15.10 15.02
N VAL A 155 1.12 -14.37 13.92
CA VAL A 155 1.87 -14.90 12.78
C VAL A 155 3.14 -15.46 13.39
N PRO A 156 3.49 -16.75 13.17
CA PRO A 156 4.73 -17.30 13.72
C PRO A 156 5.89 -16.58 13.06
N GLY A 157 6.31 -15.49 13.68
CA GLY A 157 7.40 -14.63 13.28
C GLY A 157 8.59 -14.92 14.17
N ARG A 158 9.59 -15.51 13.56
CA ARG A 158 11.02 -15.45 13.90
C ARG A 158 11.35 -15.23 15.37
N LYS A 159 11.73 -16.30 16.05
CA LYS A 159 12.58 -16.21 17.24
C LYS A 159 13.85 -15.44 16.86
N SER A 160 14.02 -14.25 17.38
CA SER A 160 15.29 -13.55 17.39
C SER A 160 16.28 -14.40 18.21
N GLN A 161 17.13 -15.15 17.53
CA GLN A 161 18.34 -15.68 18.14
C GLN A 161 19.34 -14.50 18.26
N VAL A 162 19.23 -13.77 19.34
CA VAL A 162 20.36 -13.00 19.85
C VAL A 162 21.14 -13.97 20.74
N GLY A 163 22.18 -14.56 20.18
CA GLY A 163 23.17 -15.32 20.96
C GLY A 163 23.96 -14.37 21.85
N PRO A 164 24.38 -14.81 23.03
CA PRO A 164 25.20 -14.00 23.90
C PRO A 164 26.58 -13.78 23.27
N VAL A 165 26.97 -12.52 23.15
CA VAL A 165 28.37 -12.14 22.85
C VAL A 165 29.16 -12.36 24.14
N ALA A 166 30.08 -13.29 24.09
CA ALA A 166 31.10 -13.45 25.09
C ALA A 166 32.17 -12.37 24.92
#